data_5ddef7676ceb973ff36c9cb71822f101
#
_entry.id   5ddef7676ceb973ff36c9cb71822f101
#
_cell.length_a   1.000
_cell.length_b   1.000
_cell.length_c   1.000
_cell.angle_alpha   90.00
_cell.angle_beta   90.00
_cell.angle_gamma   90.00
#
_symmetry.space_group_name_H-M   'P 1'
#
loop_
_entity.id
_entity.type
_entity.pdbx_description
1 polymer ?
#
loop_
_entity_poly.entity_id
_entity_poly.type
_entity_poly.pdbx_seq_one_letter_code
_entity_poly.pdbx_strand_id
1 'polypeptide(L)'
;GTFNAAFVPSYSSLLDNKKKSQYFANSIFNLLILGLFFLVLIIEIFMPLFVFLIAPGFEGDYQKMELAVMLTRITFPFLIFISLASFFSAILNSNNKFAIASAAPIILNILLITVLLFGKILNDKLVYYLSYAVTLSGILQLVFLYFYVKKYFSPSVNFHIRIDSKVKTFFKKLLPSIFSSGVTQINILVGTIIASFQTSAVSYLYYADRVYQINLAIAGIAIGTVILPQLSKYVQKKNKEKINLIQNKALELSLFLSIPATMALLIGSEEIISSLFGYGFFDELSVKNSAKALFYFAIGLPAFALIKVFSTFFFSRDNTKLPFYISLISVLLNILISIIFFKAVGFIIIPIATTISSWFNAIFLFIFLKKENLFNFNLTFIDRFIKILFATILMGIFFNFLIYFFNDKLGYFENLKALYLISIVAMGLMFYLLVAILIKAFKKSDINLNY
;
A
#
# COMPACT_ATOMS: atom_id res chain seq x y z
N GLY A 1 -10.41 -2.61 0.98
CA GLY A 1 -10.14 -2.36 2.40
C GLY A 1 -11.32 -1.69 3.10
N THR A 2 -11.60 -0.45 2.78
CA THR A 2 -12.62 0.40 3.45
C THR A 2 -14.02 -0.18 3.37
N PHE A 3 -14.41 -0.70 2.20
CA PHE A 3 -15.70 -1.35 2.01
C PHE A 3 -15.86 -2.56 2.94
N ASN A 4 -14.85 -3.44 2.98
CA ASN A 4 -14.87 -4.63 3.84
C ASN A 4 -14.97 -4.27 5.32
N ALA A 5 -14.30 -3.22 5.77
CA ALA A 5 -14.36 -2.76 7.16
C ALA A 5 -15.76 -2.32 7.60
N ALA A 6 -16.58 -1.79 6.67
CA ALA A 6 -17.97 -1.41 6.96
C ALA A 6 -18.95 -2.56 6.70
N PHE A 7 -18.75 -3.33 5.63
CA PHE A 7 -19.68 -4.37 5.20
C PHE A 7 -19.62 -5.63 6.05
N VAL A 8 -18.42 -6.18 6.29
CA VAL A 8 -18.24 -7.47 6.99
C VAL A 8 -18.92 -7.48 8.36
N PRO A 9 -18.71 -6.50 9.25
CA PRO A 9 -19.41 -6.50 10.55
C PRO A 9 -20.93 -6.39 10.42
N SER A 10 -21.40 -5.55 9.47
CA SER A 10 -22.84 -5.34 9.24
C SER A 10 -23.54 -6.57 8.69
N TYR A 11 -22.89 -7.29 7.77
CA TYR A 11 -23.39 -8.52 7.19
C TYR A 11 -23.29 -9.70 8.15
N SER A 12 -22.16 -9.86 8.85
CA SER A 12 -21.94 -10.94 9.83
C SER A 12 -22.97 -10.90 10.96
N SER A 13 -23.40 -9.72 11.41
CA SER A 13 -24.46 -9.59 12.43
C SER A 13 -25.83 -10.06 11.97
N LEU A 14 -26.02 -10.40 10.69
CA LEU A 14 -27.26 -10.85 10.09
C LEU A 14 -27.24 -12.32 9.66
N LEU A 15 -26.10 -13.02 9.79
CA LEU A 15 -25.93 -14.39 9.30
C LEU A 15 -26.91 -15.38 9.94
N ASP A 16 -27.32 -15.17 11.20
CA ASP A 16 -28.30 -16.01 11.90
C ASP A 16 -29.69 -15.97 11.24
N ASN A 17 -29.98 -14.93 10.45
CA ASN A 17 -31.22 -14.79 9.71
C ASN A 17 -30.96 -14.67 8.21
N LYS A 18 -30.99 -15.81 7.51
CA LYS A 18 -30.67 -15.91 6.08
C LYS A 18 -31.51 -14.96 5.21
N LYS A 19 -32.79 -14.73 5.52
CA LYS A 19 -33.62 -13.80 4.74
C LYS A 19 -33.19 -12.36 4.91
N LYS A 20 -32.82 -11.95 6.13
CA LYS A 20 -32.34 -10.57 6.40
C LYS A 20 -30.96 -10.33 5.82
N SER A 21 -30.05 -11.30 5.93
CA SER A 21 -28.70 -11.18 5.36
C SER A 21 -28.74 -11.11 3.83
N GLN A 22 -29.58 -11.95 3.20
CA GLN A 22 -29.78 -11.93 1.74
C GLN A 22 -30.38 -10.60 1.26
N TYR A 23 -31.40 -10.10 1.94
CA TYR A 23 -32.04 -8.82 1.62
C TYR A 23 -31.04 -7.65 1.73
N PHE A 24 -30.31 -7.57 2.85
CA PHE A 24 -29.27 -6.55 3.05
C PHE A 24 -28.20 -6.61 1.97
N ALA A 25 -27.66 -7.81 1.69
CA ALA A 25 -26.62 -7.98 0.66
C ALA A 25 -27.15 -7.60 -0.73
N ASN A 26 -28.38 -7.99 -1.10
CA ASN A 26 -28.97 -7.60 -2.39
C ASN A 26 -29.19 -6.09 -2.50
N SER A 27 -29.62 -5.43 -1.42
CA SER A 27 -29.78 -3.96 -1.42
C SER A 27 -28.44 -3.26 -1.68
N ILE A 28 -27.36 -3.69 -1.02
CA ILE A 28 -26.01 -3.14 -1.25
C ILE A 28 -25.50 -3.48 -2.65
N PHE A 29 -25.71 -4.71 -3.13
CA PHE A 29 -25.29 -5.15 -4.46
C PHE A 29 -25.93 -4.30 -5.56
N ASN A 30 -27.25 -4.08 -5.49
CA ASN A 30 -27.96 -3.26 -6.48
C ASN A 30 -27.55 -1.79 -6.44
N LEU A 31 -27.33 -1.22 -5.25
CA LEU A 31 -26.80 0.13 -5.10
C LEU A 31 -25.39 0.27 -5.68
N LEU A 32 -24.52 -0.74 -5.48
CA LEU A 32 -23.18 -0.76 -6.06
C LEU A 32 -23.22 -0.85 -7.59
N ILE A 33 -24.04 -1.75 -8.15
CA ILE A 33 -24.16 -1.88 -9.62
C ILE A 33 -24.61 -0.55 -10.22
N LEU A 34 -25.70 0.04 -9.71
CA LEU A 34 -26.21 1.30 -10.23
C LEU A 34 -25.20 2.44 -10.08
N GLY A 35 -24.64 2.61 -8.89
CA GLY A 35 -23.67 3.67 -8.64
C GLY A 35 -22.42 3.53 -9.51
N LEU A 36 -21.88 2.32 -9.64
CA LEU A 36 -20.69 2.05 -10.47
C LEU A 36 -21.00 2.19 -11.96
N PHE A 37 -22.19 1.73 -12.41
CA PHE A 37 -22.60 1.87 -13.80
C PHE A 37 -22.67 3.34 -14.22
N PHE A 38 -23.37 4.17 -13.45
CA PHE A 38 -23.45 5.60 -13.74
C PHE A 38 -22.11 6.31 -13.61
N LEU A 39 -21.30 5.95 -12.60
CA LEU A 39 -19.94 6.51 -12.45
C LEU A 39 -19.08 6.21 -13.67
N VAL A 40 -19.02 4.94 -14.08
CA VAL A 40 -18.21 4.53 -15.23
C VAL A 40 -18.75 5.15 -16.51
N LEU A 41 -20.09 5.17 -16.70
CA LEU A 41 -20.71 5.80 -17.87
C LEU A 41 -20.34 7.29 -17.99
N ILE A 42 -20.45 8.05 -16.91
CA ILE A 42 -20.10 9.48 -16.89
C ILE A 42 -18.63 9.67 -17.20
N ILE A 43 -17.74 8.91 -16.57
CA ILE A 43 -16.30 9.06 -16.79
C ILE A 43 -15.91 8.61 -18.22
N GLU A 44 -16.53 7.56 -18.77
CA GLU A 44 -16.29 7.14 -20.16
C GLU A 44 -16.67 8.23 -21.18
N ILE A 45 -17.79 8.92 -20.96
CA ILE A 45 -18.22 10.05 -21.80
C ILE A 45 -17.21 11.20 -21.70
N PHE A 46 -16.77 11.52 -20.50
CA PHE A 46 -15.84 12.62 -20.21
C PHE A 46 -14.37 12.16 -20.06
N MET A 47 -13.99 11.02 -20.63
CA MET A 47 -12.65 10.44 -20.46
C MET A 47 -11.50 11.39 -20.80
N PRO A 48 -11.52 12.20 -21.89
CA PRO A 48 -10.45 13.15 -22.16
C PRO A 48 -10.27 14.17 -21.03
N LEU A 49 -11.37 14.70 -20.48
CA LEU A 49 -11.34 15.61 -19.33
C LEU A 49 -10.81 14.91 -18.06
N PHE A 50 -11.22 13.68 -17.84
CA PHE A 50 -10.75 12.90 -16.69
C PHE A 50 -9.25 12.65 -16.74
N VAL A 51 -8.71 12.25 -17.90
CA VAL A 51 -7.27 12.04 -18.09
C VAL A 51 -6.52 13.38 -17.97
N PHE A 52 -7.05 14.46 -18.53
CA PHE A 52 -6.48 15.80 -18.36
C PHE A 52 -6.40 16.23 -16.90
N LEU A 53 -7.43 15.97 -16.10
CA LEU A 53 -7.42 16.31 -14.66
C LEU A 53 -6.38 15.51 -13.87
N ILE A 54 -6.08 14.27 -14.27
CA ILE A 54 -5.10 13.40 -13.59
C ILE A 54 -3.67 13.63 -14.09
N ALA A 55 -3.51 13.98 -15.37
CA ALA A 55 -2.22 14.15 -16.01
C ALA A 55 -2.20 15.39 -16.94
N PRO A 56 -2.40 16.60 -16.39
CA PRO A 56 -2.46 17.83 -17.19
C PRO A 56 -1.14 18.11 -17.92
N GLY A 57 -0.02 17.62 -17.42
CA GLY A 57 1.28 17.75 -18.08
C GLY A 57 1.41 16.98 -19.41
N PHE A 58 0.42 16.17 -19.80
CA PHE A 58 0.39 15.51 -21.10
C PHE A 58 -0.22 16.39 -22.23
N GLU A 59 -0.80 17.55 -21.88
CA GLU A 59 -1.46 18.45 -22.85
C GLU A 59 -0.54 18.90 -24.01
N GLY A 60 0.77 19.02 -23.73
CA GLY A 60 1.76 19.39 -24.76
C GLY A 60 2.12 18.28 -25.76
N ASP A 61 1.66 17.03 -25.52
CA ASP A 61 1.94 15.86 -26.35
C ASP A 61 0.62 15.18 -26.73
N TYR A 62 0.10 15.55 -27.91
CA TYR A 62 -1.19 15.06 -28.38
C TYR A 62 -1.23 13.53 -28.50
N GLN A 63 -0.16 12.89 -29.02
CA GLN A 63 -0.12 11.44 -29.18
C GLN A 63 -0.15 10.71 -27.84
N LYS A 64 0.59 11.22 -26.87
CA LYS A 64 0.60 10.68 -25.51
C LYS A 64 -0.75 10.84 -24.81
N MET A 65 -1.39 11.99 -24.98
CA MET A 65 -2.71 12.27 -24.41
C MET A 65 -3.77 11.34 -25.02
N GLU A 66 -3.78 11.20 -26.35
CA GLU A 66 -4.71 10.33 -27.06
C GLU A 66 -4.53 8.86 -26.64
N LEU A 67 -3.27 8.38 -26.59
CA LEU A 67 -2.95 7.04 -26.10
C LEU A 67 -3.42 6.83 -24.66
N ALA A 68 -3.17 7.78 -23.76
CA ALA A 68 -3.61 7.71 -22.37
C ALA A 68 -5.14 7.63 -22.26
N VAL A 69 -5.88 8.44 -23.02
CA VAL A 69 -7.35 8.39 -23.08
C VAL A 69 -7.84 7.03 -23.55
N MET A 70 -7.25 6.51 -24.65
CA MET A 70 -7.67 5.23 -25.24
C MET A 70 -7.40 4.05 -24.27
N LEU A 71 -6.21 3.97 -23.69
CA LEU A 71 -5.86 2.90 -22.75
C LEU A 71 -6.70 2.98 -21.47
N THR A 72 -7.01 4.20 -20.99
CA THR A 72 -7.87 4.39 -19.82
C THR A 72 -9.29 3.96 -20.12
N ARG A 73 -9.86 4.26 -21.29
CA ARG A 73 -11.18 3.76 -21.71
C ARG A 73 -11.25 2.23 -21.71
N ILE A 74 -10.21 1.56 -22.18
CA ILE A 74 -10.17 0.09 -22.19
C ILE A 74 -10.13 -0.46 -20.75
N THR A 75 -9.39 0.19 -19.86
CA THR A 75 -9.16 -0.32 -18.50
C THR A 75 -10.21 0.15 -17.48
N PHE A 76 -10.87 1.27 -17.71
CA PHE A 76 -11.77 1.87 -16.70
C PHE A 76 -12.98 0.99 -16.34
N PRO A 77 -13.60 0.21 -17.26
CA PRO A 77 -14.67 -0.73 -16.92
C PRO A 77 -14.26 -1.81 -15.90
N PHE A 78 -12.96 -2.09 -15.75
CA PHE A 78 -12.43 -2.94 -14.69
C PHE A 78 -12.92 -2.55 -13.30
N LEU A 79 -13.17 -1.25 -13.07
CA LEU A 79 -13.66 -0.72 -11.79
C LEU A 79 -14.98 -1.37 -11.35
N ILE A 80 -15.91 -1.62 -12.29
CA ILE A 80 -17.19 -2.29 -12.00
C ILE A 80 -16.91 -3.71 -11.49
N PHE A 81 -16.14 -4.47 -12.26
CA PHE A 81 -15.90 -5.88 -12.00
C PHE A 81 -15.13 -6.10 -10.70
N ILE A 82 -14.06 -5.32 -10.46
CA ILE A 82 -13.25 -5.47 -9.25
C ILE A 82 -14.00 -5.01 -7.99
N SER A 83 -14.88 -4.01 -8.10
CA SER A 83 -15.71 -3.57 -6.99
C SER A 83 -16.76 -4.61 -6.60
N LEU A 84 -17.40 -5.24 -7.58
CA LEU A 84 -18.34 -6.34 -7.35
C LEU A 84 -17.61 -7.59 -6.85
N ALA A 85 -16.41 -7.88 -7.36
CA ALA A 85 -15.55 -8.95 -6.86
C ALA A 85 -15.15 -8.70 -5.39
N SER A 86 -14.84 -7.45 -5.02
CA SER A 86 -14.56 -7.07 -3.63
C SER A 86 -15.79 -7.25 -2.72
N PHE A 87 -16.99 -6.97 -3.21
CA PHE A 87 -18.25 -7.24 -2.51
C PHE A 87 -18.44 -8.75 -2.27
N PHE A 88 -18.23 -9.60 -3.29
CA PHE A 88 -18.30 -11.05 -3.12
C PHE A 88 -17.22 -11.60 -2.17
N SER A 89 -16.02 -11.05 -2.25
CA SER A 89 -14.94 -11.35 -1.29
C SER A 89 -15.34 -11.01 0.15
N ALA A 90 -16.05 -9.91 0.37
CA ALA A 90 -16.53 -9.52 1.70
C ALA A 90 -17.55 -10.53 2.26
N ILE A 91 -18.46 -11.04 1.42
CA ILE A 91 -19.41 -12.10 1.81
C ILE A 91 -18.67 -13.40 2.14
N LEU A 92 -17.69 -13.80 1.32
CA LEU A 92 -16.87 -14.99 1.57
C LEU A 92 -16.07 -14.87 2.86
N ASN A 93 -15.47 -13.70 3.12
CA ASN A 93 -14.75 -13.43 4.37
C ASN A 93 -15.67 -13.49 5.59
N SER A 94 -16.91 -12.98 5.49
CA SER A 94 -17.92 -13.10 6.55
C SER A 94 -18.32 -14.55 6.84
N ASN A 95 -18.11 -15.46 5.89
CA ASN A 95 -18.32 -16.90 6.02
C ASN A 95 -17.00 -17.69 6.22
N ASN A 96 -15.92 -17.03 6.67
CA ASN A 96 -14.60 -17.61 6.94
C ASN A 96 -13.92 -18.28 5.72
N LYS A 97 -14.23 -17.83 4.50
CA LYS A 97 -13.64 -18.35 3.24
C LYS A 97 -12.54 -17.39 2.72
N PHE A 98 -11.57 -17.07 3.59
CA PHE A 98 -10.52 -16.10 3.31
C PHE A 98 -9.61 -16.49 2.14
N ALA A 99 -9.24 -17.78 2.03
CA ALA A 99 -8.34 -18.26 0.99
C ALA A 99 -8.89 -18.00 -0.42
N ILE A 100 -10.20 -18.25 -0.62
CA ILE A 100 -10.87 -18.04 -1.91
C ILE A 100 -10.90 -16.55 -2.26
N ALA A 101 -11.27 -15.72 -1.30
CA ALA A 101 -11.30 -14.28 -1.49
C ALA A 101 -9.93 -13.70 -1.85
N SER A 102 -8.86 -14.24 -1.24
CA SER A 102 -7.47 -13.81 -1.47
C SER A 102 -6.87 -14.37 -2.77
N ALA A 103 -7.43 -15.44 -3.33
CA ALA A 103 -6.94 -16.03 -4.58
C ALA A 103 -7.36 -15.25 -5.84
N ALA A 104 -8.46 -14.51 -5.80
CA ALA A 104 -8.99 -13.82 -6.98
C ALA A 104 -7.98 -12.88 -7.66
N PRO A 105 -7.17 -12.05 -6.96
CA PRO A 105 -6.19 -11.18 -7.61
C PRO A 105 -5.09 -11.91 -8.40
N ILE A 106 -4.86 -13.21 -8.15
CA ILE A 106 -3.88 -14.02 -8.89
C ILE A 106 -4.24 -14.08 -10.39
N ILE A 107 -5.55 -14.04 -10.70
CA ILE A 107 -6.05 -14.09 -12.09
C ILE A 107 -5.50 -12.93 -12.91
N LEU A 108 -5.44 -11.72 -12.35
CA LEU A 108 -4.85 -10.55 -13.02
C LEU A 108 -3.39 -10.80 -13.39
N ASN A 109 -2.61 -11.30 -12.43
CA ASN A 109 -1.19 -11.56 -12.67
C ASN A 109 -0.98 -12.63 -13.74
N ILE A 110 -1.76 -13.73 -13.71
CA ILE A 110 -1.68 -14.78 -14.71
C ILE A 110 -1.97 -14.23 -16.11
N LEU A 111 -3.03 -13.43 -16.27
CA LEU A 111 -3.38 -12.86 -17.57
C LEU A 111 -2.31 -11.90 -18.08
N LEU A 112 -1.80 -11.00 -17.22
CA LEU A 112 -0.75 -10.07 -17.62
C LEU A 112 0.54 -10.81 -18.02
N ILE A 113 0.95 -11.84 -17.25
CA ILE A 113 2.11 -12.67 -17.60
C ILE A 113 1.87 -13.38 -18.93
N THR A 114 0.67 -13.93 -19.15
CA THR A 114 0.33 -14.60 -20.40
C THR A 114 0.49 -13.65 -21.59
N VAL A 115 -0.07 -12.45 -21.53
CA VAL A 115 0.08 -11.45 -22.61
C VAL A 115 1.54 -11.05 -22.81
N LEU A 116 2.32 -10.88 -21.74
CA LEU A 116 3.74 -10.53 -21.82
C LEU A 116 4.58 -11.63 -22.47
N LEU A 117 4.26 -12.91 -22.25
CA LEU A 117 4.95 -14.04 -22.91
C LEU A 117 4.78 -13.99 -24.44
N PHE A 118 3.66 -13.46 -24.93
CA PHE A 118 3.43 -13.24 -26.35
C PHE A 118 3.89 -11.86 -26.86
N GLY A 119 4.54 -11.07 -26.01
CA GLY A 119 4.90 -9.68 -26.29
C GLY A 119 5.73 -9.49 -27.56
N LYS A 120 6.66 -10.41 -27.86
CA LYS A 120 7.46 -10.37 -29.10
C LYS A 120 6.63 -10.49 -30.39
N ILE A 121 5.47 -11.17 -30.32
CA ILE A 121 4.55 -11.32 -31.46
C ILE A 121 3.63 -10.12 -31.57
N LEU A 122 3.28 -9.49 -30.44
CA LEU A 122 2.31 -8.41 -30.36
C LEU A 122 2.90 -7.04 -30.69
N ASN A 123 4.24 -6.87 -30.59
CA ASN A 123 4.97 -5.64 -30.90
C ASN A 123 4.26 -4.36 -30.33
N ASP A 124 4.02 -3.36 -31.18
CA ASP A 124 3.41 -2.08 -30.81
C ASP A 124 1.99 -2.20 -30.23
N LYS A 125 1.31 -3.31 -30.48
CA LYS A 125 -0.03 -3.58 -29.93
C LYS A 125 -0.02 -4.14 -28.50
N LEU A 126 1.16 -4.46 -27.95
CA LEU A 126 1.30 -5.07 -26.63
C LEU A 126 0.56 -4.29 -25.55
N VAL A 127 0.66 -2.96 -25.55
CA VAL A 127 0.03 -2.09 -24.53
C VAL A 127 -1.50 -2.21 -24.55
N TYR A 128 -2.10 -2.31 -25.75
CA TYR A 128 -3.54 -2.52 -25.91
C TYR A 128 -3.97 -3.88 -25.36
N TYR A 129 -3.24 -4.95 -25.68
CA TYR A 129 -3.54 -6.29 -25.17
C TYR A 129 -3.39 -6.38 -23.66
N LEU A 130 -2.40 -5.69 -23.06
CA LEU A 130 -2.29 -5.57 -21.60
C LEU A 130 -3.50 -4.85 -21.00
N SER A 131 -3.97 -3.77 -21.65
CA SER A 131 -5.17 -3.04 -21.19
C SER A 131 -6.43 -3.89 -21.26
N TYR A 132 -6.63 -4.66 -22.34
CA TYR A 132 -7.73 -5.63 -22.46
C TYR A 132 -7.61 -6.74 -21.40
N ALA A 133 -6.38 -7.23 -21.13
CA ALA A 133 -6.15 -8.24 -20.11
C ALA A 133 -6.54 -7.76 -18.72
N VAL A 134 -6.32 -6.48 -18.38
CA VAL A 134 -6.79 -5.88 -17.13
C VAL A 134 -8.30 -5.99 -17.01
N THR A 135 -9.04 -5.53 -18.00
CA THR A 135 -10.51 -5.55 -17.98
C THR A 135 -11.07 -6.97 -17.97
N LEU A 136 -10.49 -7.86 -18.81
CA LEU A 136 -10.85 -9.28 -18.82
C LEU A 136 -10.58 -9.93 -17.45
N SER A 137 -9.48 -9.58 -16.80
CA SER A 137 -9.17 -10.12 -15.47
C SER A 137 -10.23 -9.76 -14.43
N GLY A 138 -10.80 -8.56 -14.51
CA GLY A 138 -11.90 -8.13 -13.64
C GLY A 138 -13.13 -9.01 -13.82
N ILE A 139 -13.50 -9.29 -15.07
CA ILE A 139 -14.62 -10.19 -15.41
C ILE A 139 -14.34 -11.59 -14.83
N LEU A 140 -13.17 -12.15 -15.10
CA LEU A 140 -12.82 -13.49 -14.62
C LEU A 140 -12.75 -13.59 -13.10
N GLN A 141 -12.23 -12.57 -12.41
CA GLN A 141 -12.24 -12.50 -10.95
C GLN A 141 -13.68 -12.49 -10.40
N LEU A 142 -14.55 -11.68 -11.01
CA LEU A 142 -15.97 -11.62 -10.62
C LEU A 142 -16.65 -12.97 -10.82
N VAL A 143 -16.46 -13.61 -11.98
CA VAL A 143 -17.02 -14.94 -12.29
C VAL A 143 -16.49 -15.99 -11.33
N PHE A 144 -15.17 -16.02 -11.08
CA PHE A 144 -14.55 -16.93 -10.13
C PHE A 144 -15.20 -16.81 -8.74
N LEU A 145 -15.29 -15.61 -8.21
CA LEU A 145 -15.87 -15.37 -6.89
C LEU A 145 -17.37 -15.67 -6.87
N TYR A 146 -18.09 -15.42 -7.96
CA TYR A 146 -19.52 -15.74 -8.08
C TYR A 146 -19.78 -17.24 -7.90
N PHE A 147 -18.96 -18.13 -8.49
CA PHE A 147 -19.11 -19.59 -8.34
C PHE A 147 -19.02 -20.03 -6.88
N TYR A 148 -18.21 -19.39 -6.07
CA TYR A 148 -18.08 -19.71 -4.65
C TYR A 148 -19.11 -19.02 -3.77
N VAL A 149 -19.45 -17.73 -4.08
CA VAL A 149 -20.36 -16.94 -3.26
C VAL A 149 -21.81 -17.40 -3.38
N LYS A 150 -22.21 -18.02 -4.51
CA LYS A 150 -23.60 -18.49 -4.74
C LYS A 150 -24.11 -19.47 -3.69
N LYS A 151 -23.22 -20.12 -2.92
CA LYS A 151 -23.61 -20.98 -1.78
C LYS A 151 -24.13 -20.19 -0.59
N TYR A 152 -23.74 -18.95 -0.45
CA TYR A 152 -24.03 -18.06 0.68
C TYR A 152 -24.95 -16.91 0.30
N PHE A 153 -24.87 -16.46 -0.93
CA PHE A 153 -25.59 -15.31 -1.45
C PHE A 153 -25.99 -15.54 -2.90
N SER A 154 -27.27 -15.33 -3.20
CA SER A 154 -27.82 -15.36 -4.56
C SER A 154 -28.11 -13.92 -5.00
N PRO A 155 -27.26 -13.31 -5.84
CA PRO A 155 -27.49 -11.96 -6.31
C PRO A 155 -28.76 -11.90 -7.16
N SER A 156 -29.61 -10.93 -6.87
CA SER A 156 -30.79 -10.60 -7.67
C SER A 156 -30.74 -9.13 -8.06
N VAL A 157 -30.76 -8.86 -9.36
CA VAL A 157 -30.80 -7.50 -9.88
C VAL A 157 -32.24 -7.00 -9.79
N ASN A 158 -32.47 -6.03 -8.90
CA ASN A 158 -33.77 -5.38 -8.76
C ASN A 158 -33.55 -3.88 -8.57
N PHE A 159 -34.10 -3.08 -9.47
CA PHE A 159 -33.99 -1.63 -9.43
C PHE A 159 -34.91 -0.95 -8.41
N HIS A 160 -35.84 -1.69 -7.79
CA HIS A 160 -36.66 -1.20 -6.68
C HIS A 160 -35.90 -1.33 -5.36
N ILE A 161 -34.98 -0.40 -5.13
CA ILE A 161 -34.11 -0.42 -3.96
C ILE A 161 -34.82 0.25 -2.78
N ARG A 162 -35.15 -0.53 -1.75
CA ARG A 162 -35.60 0.01 -0.47
C ARG A 162 -34.42 0.20 0.46
N ILE A 163 -34.16 1.45 0.85
CA ILE A 163 -33.10 1.79 1.80
C ILE A 163 -33.67 1.65 3.21
N ASP A 164 -33.47 0.49 3.82
CA ASP A 164 -33.84 0.24 5.21
C ASP A 164 -32.90 0.88 6.22
N SER A 165 -33.20 0.79 7.51
CA SER A 165 -32.40 1.36 8.58
C SER A 165 -30.97 0.78 8.64
N LYS A 166 -30.79 -0.50 8.25
CA LYS A 166 -29.48 -1.17 8.25
C LYS A 166 -28.60 -0.73 7.08
N VAL A 167 -29.17 -0.58 5.89
CA VAL A 167 -28.49 0.02 4.73
C VAL A 167 -28.07 1.45 5.06
N LYS A 168 -28.94 2.24 5.71
CA LYS A 168 -28.62 3.60 6.16
C LYS A 168 -27.47 3.63 7.17
N THR A 169 -27.49 2.69 8.12
CA THR A 169 -26.40 2.54 9.11
C THR A 169 -25.08 2.13 8.46
N PHE A 170 -25.12 1.25 7.45
CA PHE A 170 -23.95 0.87 6.67
C PHE A 170 -23.32 2.09 5.98
N PHE A 171 -24.11 2.91 5.28
CA PHE A 171 -23.59 4.12 4.64
C PHE A 171 -23.05 5.15 5.64
N LYS A 172 -23.69 5.31 6.80
CA LYS A 172 -23.18 6.16 7.89
C LYS A 172 -21.79 5.74 8.39
N LYS A 173 -21.46 4.43 8.33
CA LYS A 173 -20.14 3.90 8.66
C LYS A 173 -19.17 3.98 7.49
N LEU A 174 -19.66 3.75 6.28
CA LEU A 174 -18.85 3.73 5.06
C LEU A 174 -18.30 5.11 4.71
N LEU A 175 -19.12 6.16 4.76
CA LEU A 175 -18.74 7.51 4.36
C LEU A 175 -17.53 8.04 5.16
N PRO A 176 -17.49 8.03 6.51
CA PRO A 176 -16.31 8.44 7.25
C PRO A 176 -15.07 7.62 6.93
N SER A 177 -15.26 6.32 6.68
CA SER A 177 -14.16 5.41 6.31
C SER A 177 -13.59 5.72 4.92
N ILE A 178 -14.42 6.13 3.96
CA ILE A 178 -14.00 6.60 2.64
C ILE A 178 -13.16 7.88 2.78
N PHE A 179 -13.63 8.85 3.55
CA PHE A 179 -12.88 10.10 3.78
C PHE A 179 -11.53 9.84 4.44
N SER A 180 -11.49 8.99 5.46
CA SER A 180 -10.24 8.64 6.15
C SER A 180 -9.22 7.94 5.23
N SER A 181 -9.68 7.02 4.38
CA SER A 181 -8.81 6.36 3.39
C SER A 181 -8.49 7.26 2.20
N GLY A 182 -9.39 8.19 1.87
CA GLY A 182 -9.29 9.11 0.75
C GLY A 182 -8.11 10.08 0.87
N VAL A 183 -7.75 10.49 2.08
CA VAL A 183 -6.62 11.41 2.30
C VAL A 183 -5.33 10.87 1.68
N THR A 184 -5.03 9.59 1.86
CA THR A 184 -3.85 8.95 1.25
C THR A 184 -3.97 8.89 -0.27
N GLN A 185 -5.17 8.60 -0.81
CA GLN A 185 -5.39 8.53 -2.25
C GLN A 185 -5.28 9.90 -2.92
N ILE A 186 -5.75 10.96 -2.26
CA ILE A 186 -5.58 12.35 -2.72
C ILE A 186 -4.09 12.70 -2.80
N ASN A 187 -3.29 12.29 -1.83
CA ASN A 187 -1.85 12.52 -1.86
C ASN A 187 -1.18 11.85 -3.08
N ILE A 188 -1.51 10.59 -3.36
CA ILE A 188 -0.99 9.86 -4.53
C ILE A 188 -1.45 10.55 -5.83
N LEU A 189 -2.73 10.93 -5.90
CA LEU A 189 -3.29 11.60 -7.07
C LEU A 189 -2.58 12.93 -7.35
N VAL A 190 -2.42 13.79 -6.35
CA VAL A 190 -1.73 15.07 -6.51
C VAL A 190 -0.26 14.87 -6.87
N GLY A 191 0.41 13.89 -6.28
CA GLY A 191 1.77 13.50 -6.68
C GLY A 191 1.84 13.10 -8.16
N THR A 192 0.87 12.33 -8.66
CA THR A 192 0.78 11.94 -10.07
C THR A 192 0.53 13.15 -10.98
N ILE A 193 -0.38 14.06 -10.59
CA ILE A 193 -0.64 15.31 -11.32
C ILE A 193 0.64 16.13 -11.46
N ILE A 194 1.36 16.35 -10.37
CA ILE A 194 2.61 17.11 -10.37
C ILE A 194 3.68 16.41 -11.22
N ALA A 195 3.82 15.09 -11.08
CA ALA A 195 4.78 14.31 -11.85
C ALA A 195 4.50 14.34 -13.36
N SER A 196 3.24 14.49 -13.77
CA SER A 196 2.86 14.49 -15.19
C SER A 196 3.51 15.61 -16.00
N PHE A 197 3.93 16.70 -15.34
CA PHE A 197 4.62 17.83 -15.98
C PHE A 197 6.08 17.54 -16.36
N GLN A 198 6.63 16.39 -15.94
CA GLN A 198 7.99 15.98 -16.31
C GLN A 198 7.95 14.62 -17.03
N THR A 199 8.65 14.52 -18.13
CA THR A 199 8.70 13.31 -18.98
C THR A 199 9.13 12.09 -18.15
N SER A 200 8.37 11.00 -18.27
CA SER A 200 8.61 9.71 -17.61
C SER A 200 8.61 9.72 -16.07
N ALA A 201 8.41 10.88 -15.42
CA ALA A 201 8.47 11.00 -13.96
C ALA A 201 7.42 10.14 -13.25
N VAL A 202 6.21 10.04 -13.81
CA VAL A 202 5.14 9.17 -13.25
C VAL A 202 5.61 7.71 -13.20
N SER A 203 6.30 7.25 -14.25
CA SER A 203 6.84 5.88 -14.30
C SER A 203 7.97 5.68 -13.29
N TYR A 204 8.92 6.63 -13.20
CA TYR A 204 10.02 6.54 -12.24
C TYR A 204 9.53 6.44 -10.79
N LEU A 205 8.55 7.28 -10.43
CA LEU A 205 7.95 7.25 -9.10
C LEU A 205 7.17 5.95 -8.86
N TYR A 206 6.46 5.43 -9.86
CA TYR A 206 5.72 4.18 -9.75
C TYR A 206 6.62 2.99 -9.43
N TYR A 207 7.74 2.83 -10.15
CA TYR A 207 8.68 1.73 -9.90
C TYR A 207 9.37 1.86 -8.54
N ALA A 208 9.77 3.07 -8.15
CA ALA A 208 10.35 3.33 -6.83
C ALA A 208 9.35 3.01 -5.69
N ASP A 209 8.10 3.44 -5.84
CA ASP A 209 7.05 3.21 -4.86
C ASP A 209 6.74 1.72 -4.68
N ARG A 210 6.79 0.91 -5.74
CA ARG A 210 6.58 -0.55 -5.63
C ARG A 210 7.61 -1.23 -4.74
N VAL A 211 8.88 -0.90 -4.89
CA VAL A 211 9.95 -1.45 -4.04
C VAL A 211 9.79 -0.98 -2.59
N TYR A 212 9.49 0.29 -2.41
CA TYR A 212 9.26 0.89 -1.11
C TYR A 212 8.07 0.24 -0.36
N GLN A 213 6.93 0.03 -1.04
CA GLN A 213 5.71 -0.52 -0.44
C GLN A 213 5.87 -1.95 0.09
N ILE A 214 6.73 -2.78 -0.50
CA ILE A 214 7.01 -4.15 -0.01
C ILE A 214 7.56 -4.08 1.42
N ASN A 215 8.55 -3.22 1.65
CA ASN A 215 9.17 -3.06 2.96
C ASN A 215 8.19 -2.45 3.99
N LEU A 216 7.39 -1.48 3.56
CA LEU A 216 6.35 -0.87 4.40
C LEU A 216 5.28 -1.87 4.85
N ALA A 217 4.87 -2.78 3.97
CA ALA A 217 3.87 -3.79 4.31
C ALA A 217 4.35 -4.70 5.45
N ILE A 218 5.62 -5.08 5.44
CA ILE A 218 6.22 -5.95 6.45
C ILE A 218 6.45 -5.19 7.77
N ALA A 219 7.11 -4.02 7.71
CA ALA A 219 7.58 -3.31 8.90
C ALA A 219 6.49 -2.50 9.63
N GLY A 220 5.43 -2.10 8.94
CA GLY A 220 4.41 -1.24 9.51
C GLY A 220 3.03 -1.90 9.59
N ILE A 221 2.51 -2.35 8.44
CA ILE A 221 1.12 -2.81 8.35
C ILE A 221 0.91 -4.13 9.11
N ALA A 222 1.83 -5.11 8.94
CA ALA A 222 1.72 -6.40 9.62
C ALA A 222 1.74 -6.24 11.15
N ILE A 223 2.67 -5.45 11.68
CA ILE A 223 2.81 -5.20 13.12
C ILE A 223 1.57 -4.48 13.66
N GLY A 224 1.12 -3.42 13.00
CA GLY A 224 -0.07 -2.66 13.41
C GLY A 224 -1.34 -3.52 13.47
N THR A 225 -1.53 -4.41 12.50
CA THR A 225 -2.71 -5.30 12.46
C THR A 225 -2.71 -6.35 13.55
N VAL A 226 -1.56 -6.93 13.89
CA VAL A 226 -1.44 -7.96 14.94
C VAL A 226 -1.60 -7.36 16.34
N ILE A 227 -1.10 -6.16 16.56
CA ILE A 227 -1.05 -5.54 17.88
C ILE A 227 -2.38 -4.87 18.27
N LEU A 228 -3.15 -4.36 17.32
CA LEU A 228 -4.40 -3.65 17.59
C LEU A 228 -5.39 -4.45 18.47
N PRO A 229 -5.71 -5.72 18.19
CA PRO A 229 -6.64 -6.48 19.02
C PRO A 229 -6.12 -6.71 20.46
N GLN A 230 -4.82 -7.01 20.57
CA GLN A 230 -4.20 -7.24 21.88
C GLN A 230 -4.19 -5.96 22.73
N LEU A 231 -3.78 -4.85 22.13
CA LEU A 231 -3.73 -3.56 22.80
C LEU A 231 -5.13 -3.12 23.24
N SER A 232 -6.15 -3.25 22.37
CA SER A 232 -7.55 -2.92 22.68
C SER A 232 -8.07 -3.73 23.89
N LYS A 233 -7.74 -5.03 23.95
CA LYS A 233 -8.10 -5.89 25.09
C LYS A 233 -7.53 -5.37 26.41
N TYR A 234 -6.25 -4.95 26.44
CA TYR A 234 -5.62 -4.48 27.68
C TYR A 234 -6.01 -3.03 28.01
N VAL A 235 -6.32 -2.20 27.02
CA VAL A 235 -6.90 -0.86 27.20
C VAL A 235 -8.26 -0.98 27.93
N GLN A 236 -9.14 -1.87 27.46
CA GLN A 236 -10.43 -2.13 28.12
C GLN A 236 -10.26 -2.62 29.56
N LYS A 237 -9.25 -3.48 29.83
CA LYS A 237 -8.91 -3.96 31.17
C LYS A 237 -8.16 -2.94 32.04
N LYS A 238 -7.84 -1.75 31.49
CA LYS A 238 -7.06 -0.69 32.16
C LYS A 238 -5.71 -1.15 32.74
N ASN A 239 -5.10 -2.18 32.14
CA ASN A 239 -3.81 -2.73 32.57
C ASN A 239 -2.65 -1.93 31.98
N LYS A 240 -2.21 -0.88 32.66
CA LYS A 240 -1.18 0.05 32.20
C LYS A 240 0.17 -0.64 31.93
N GLU A 241 0.56 -1.60 32.72
CA GLU A 241 1.83 -2.32 32.58
C GLU A 241 1.87 -3.10 31.26
N LYS A 242 0.84 -3.92 30.99
CA LYS A 242 0.74 -4.68 29.74
C LYS A 242 0.56 -3.78 28.51
N ILE A 243 -0.18 -2.68 28.63
CA ILE A 243 -0.29 -1.68 27.57
C ILE A 243 1.09 -1.16 27.19
N ASN A 244 1.87 -0.68 28.18
CA ASN A 244 3.19 -0.12 27.93
C ASN A 244 4.17 -1.15 27.33
N LEU A 245 4.13 -2.39 27.84
CA LEU A 245 4.95 -3.49 27.32
C LEU A 245 4.66 -3.78 25.85
N ILE A 246 3.38 -3.92 25.48
CA ILE A 246 2.97 -4.19 24.09
C ILE A 246 3.34 -3.03 23.18
N GLN A 247 3.15 -1.79 23.62
CA GLN A 247 3.49 -0.60 22.83
C GLN A 247 4.98 -0.51 22.54
N ASN A 248 5.84 -0.70 23.56
CA ASN A 248 7.30 -0.69 23.37
C ASN A 248 7.74 -1.83 22.44
N LYS A 249 7.18 -3.02 22.61
CA LYS A 249 7.50 -4.17 21.77
C LYS A 249 7.08 -3.97 20.32
N ALA A 250 5.92 -3.32 20.08
CA ALA A 250 5.48 -2.93 18.74
C ALA A 250 6.48 -2.01 18.04
N LEU A 251 6.98 -1.02 18.78
CA LEU A 251 7.99 -0.09 18.26
C LEU A 251 9.32 -0.80 18.00
N GLU A 252 9.78 -1.63 18.93
CA GLU A 252 11.00 -2.43 18.77
C GLU A 252 10.94 -3.25 17.47
N LEU A 253 9.88 -4.01 17.25
CA LEU A 253 9.72 -4.85 16.06
C LEU A 253 9.61 -4.02 14.77
N SER A 254 8.88 -2.90 14.81
CA SER A 254 8.74 -2.02 13.66
C SER A 254 10.06 -1.39 13.24
N LEU A 255 10.85 -0.92 14.20
CA LEU A 255 12.17 -0.35 13.94
C LEU A 255 13.22 -1.42 13.60
N PHE A 256 13.13 -2.61 14.21
CA PHE A 256 13.99 -3.75 13.90
C PHE A 256 13.89 -4.17 12.43
N LEU A 257 12.73 -4.02 11.81
CA LEU A 257 12.52 -4.34 10.40
C LEU A 257 12.74 -3.13 9.48
N SER A 258 12.28 -1.94 9.86
CA SER A 258 12.32 -0.77 8.98
C SER A 258 13.70 -0.14 8.84
N ILE A 259 14.50 -0.07 9.93
CA ILE A 259 15.81 0.60 9.90
C ILE A 259 16.80 -0.13 9.00
N PRO A 260 17.01 -1.47 9.10
CA PRO A 260 17.92 -2.17 8.20
C PRO A 260 17.42 -2.19 6.75
N ALA A 261 16.08 -2.27 6.53
CA ALA A 261 15.51 -2.15 5.19
C ALA A 261 15.80 -0.77 4.59
N THR A 262 15.67 0.30 5.38
CA THR A 262 16.05 1.66 4.97
C THR A 262 17.54 1.72 4.57
N MET A 263 18.44 1.19 5.39
CA MET A 263 19.86 1.20 5.11
C MET A 263 20.20 0.47 3.81
N ALA A 264 19.59 -0.71 3.59
CA ALA A 264 19.79 -1.47 2.36
C ALA A 264 19.27 -0.73 1.13
N LEU A 265 18.10 -0.07 1.23
CA LEU A 265 17.55 0.74 0.14
C LEU A 265 18.35 2.01 -0.14
N LEU A 266 18.97 2.63 0.89
CA LEU A 266 19.83 3.80 0.70
C LEU A 266 21.15 3.44 0.00
N ILE A 267 21.75 2.32 0.38
CA ILE A 267 23.03 1.87 -0.17
C ILE A 267 22.87 1.29 -1.57
N GLY A 268 21.87 0.43 -1.76
CA GLY A 268 21.68 -0.37 -2.97
C GLY A 268 20.51 0.07 -3.85
N SER A 269 20.05 1.33 -3.79
CA SER A 269 18.88 1.79 -4.55
C SER A 269 19.03 1.58 -6.07
N GLU A 270 20.22 1.83 -6.62
CA GLU A 270 20.48 1.70 -8.06
C GLU A 270 20.55 0.22 -8.46
N GLU A 271 21.27 -0.60 -7.73
CA GLU A 271 21.39 -2.04 -7.97
C GLU A 271 20.03 -2.75 -7.81
N ILE A 272 19.23 -2.34 -6.84
CA ILE A 272 17.90 -2.88 -6.62
C ILE A 272 16.98 -2.55 -7.81
N ILE A 273 16.92 -1.29 -8.22
CA ILE A 273 16.10 -0.88 -9.37
C ILE A 273 16.62 -1.51 -10.66
N SER A 274 17.94 -1.52 -10.89
CA SER A 274 18.56 -2.13 -12.07
C SER A 274 18.25 -3.63 -12.15
N SER A 275 18.41 -4.34 -11.06
CA SER A 275 18.22 -5.80 -11.03
C SER A 275 16.76 -6.22 -11.16
N LEU A 276 15.82 -5.40 -10.68
CA LEU A 276 14.39 -5.69 -10.79
C LEU A 276 13.77 -5.25 -12.11
N PHE A 277 14.17 -4.08 -12.62
CA PHE A 277 13.47 -3.43 -13.74
C PHE A 277 14.38 -3.03 -14.91
N GLY A 278 15.72 -2.98 -14.74
CA GLY A 278 16.69 -2.51 -15.73
C GLY A 278 16.86 -3.47 -16.90
N TYR A 279 15.78 -3.74 -17.66
CA TYR A 279 15.76 -4.62 -18.82
C TYR A 279 14.94 -4.00 -19.95
N GLY A 280 15.30 -4.34 -21.19
CA GLY A 280 14.56 -3.91 -22.38
C GLY A 280 14.51 -2.39 -22.54
N PHE A 281 13.32 -1.80 -22.54
CA PHE A 281 13.12 -0.34 -22.69
C PHE A 281 13.35 0.46 -21.39
N PHE A 282 13.57 -0.19 -20.25
CA PHE A 282 13.88 0.50 -19.00
C PHE A 282 15.39 0.75 -18.93
N ASP A 283 15.83 1.83 -19.56
CA ASP A 283 17.22 2.20 -19.77
C ASP A 283 17.95 2.62 -18.49
N GLU A 284 19.25 2.85 -18.58
CA GLU A 284 20.07 3.29 -17.43
C GLU A 284 19.60 4.62 -16.84
N LEU A 285 19.07 5.53 -17.66
CA LEU A 285 18.52 6.79 -17.18
C LEU A 285 17.25 6.55 -16.33
N SER A 286 16.40 5.63 -16.77
CA SER A 286 15.22 5.20 -16.02
C SER A 286 15.59 4.54 -14.71
N VAL A 287 16.65 3.71 -14.71
CA VAL A 287 17.22 3.12 -13.48
C VAL A 287 17.66 4.20 -12.52
N LYS A 288 18.52 5.12 -12.96
CA LYS A 288 19.07 6.20 -12.12
C LYS A 288 17.99 7.10 -11.54
N ASN A 289 17.00 7.48 -12.34
CA ASN A 289 15.93 8.35 -11.88
C ASN A 289 14.98 7.65 -10.89
N SER A 290 14.64 6.39 -11.15
CA SER A 290 13.82 5.60 -10.22
C SER A 290 14.58 5.28 -8.93
N ALA A 291 15.89 5.02 -9.01
CA ALA A 291 16.75 4.81 -7.86
C ALA A 291 16.86 6.05 -6.97
N LYS A 292 17.00 7.25 -7.57
CA LYS A 292 16.95 8.51 -6.81
C LYS A 292 15.64 8.68 -6.08
N ALA A 293 14.50 8.38 -6.74
CA ALA A 293 13.19 8.44 -6.09
C ALA A 293 13.10 7.44 -4.93
N LEU A 294 13.58 6.20 -5.12
CA LEU A 294 13.62 5.15 -4.10
C LEU A 294 14.48 5.57 -2.90
N PHE A 295 15.64 6.16 -3.14
CA PHE A 295 16.53 6.67 -2.10
C PHE A 295 15.79 7.63 -1.15
N TYR A 296 15.08 8.62 -1.70
CA TYR A 296 14.36 9.58 -0.87
C TYR A 296 13.12 8.96 -0.19
N PHE A 297 12.40 8.05 -0.85
CA PHE A 297 11.33 7.30 -0.19
C PHE A 297 11.85 6.44 0.97
N ALA A 298 13.03 5.84 0.82
CA ALA A 298 13.63 4.97 1.83
C ALA A 298 13.90 5.72 3.14
N ILE A 299 14.31 6.99 3.10
CA ILE A 299 14.47 7.84 4.30
C ILE A 299 13.15 7.98 5.08
N GLY A 300 12.02 7.93 4.37
CA GLY A 300 10.68 7.99 4.96
C GLY A 300 10.17 6.66 5.54
N LEU A 301 10.78 5.53 5.21
CA LEU A 301 10.29 4.20 5.58
C LEU A 301 10.09 4.01 7.09
N PRO A 302 11.06 4.38 7.98
CA PRO A 302 10.85 4.27 9.42
C PRO A 302 9.70 5.17 9.91
N ALA A 303 9.57 6.38 9.36
CA ALA A 303 8.48 7.28 9.73
C ALA A 303 7.11 6.68 9.39
N PHE A 304 6.94 6.10 8.20
CA PHE A 304 5.71 5.43 7.82
C PHE A 304 5.39 4.22 8.70
N ALA A 305 6.41 3.43 9.06
CA ALA A 305 6.25 2.32 9.98
C ALA A 305 5.79 2.80 11.37
N LEU A 306 6.41 3.87 11.88
CA LEU A 306 6.02 4.51 13.13
C LEU A 306 4.59 5.08 13.09
N ILE A 307 4.18 5.73 11.98
CA ILE A 307 2.80 6.22 11.81
C ILE A 307 1.79 5.09 11.99
N LYS A 308 2.05 3.91 11.39
CA LYS A 308 1.15 2.75 11.51
C LYS A 308 1.05 2.26 12.96
N VAL A 309 2.17 2.18 13.66
CA VAL A 309 2.21 1.74 15.06
C VAL A 309 1.56 2.78 15.98
N PHE A 310 1.92 4.07 15.86
CA PHE A 310 1.36 5.12 16.71
C PHE A 310 -0.14 5.32 16.48
N SER A 311 -0.60 5.24 15.23
CA SER A 311 -2.04 5.29 14.92
C SER A 311 -2.80 4.16 15.60
N THR A 312 -2.21 2.96 15.67
CA THR A 312 -2.79 1.81 16.37
C THR A 312 -2.98 2.08 17.88
N PHE A 313 -2.08 2.85 18.50
CA PHE A 313 -2.21 3.22 19.91
C PHE A 313 -3.41 4.14 20.17
N PHE A 314 -3.73 5.03 19.24
CA PHE A 314 -4.95 5.84 19.29
C PHE A 314 -6.19 5.01 18.97
N PHE A 315 -6.14 4.17 17.94
CA PHE A 315 -7.28 3.35 17.49
C PHE A 315 -7.72 2.37 18.58
N SER A 316 -6.78 1.82 19.35
CA SER A 316 -7.09 0.93 20.50
C SER A 316 -7.90 1.61 21.60
N ARG A 317 -7.99 2.95 21.58
CA ARG A 317 -8.76 3.80 22.50
C ARG A 317 -9.94 4.49 21.83
N ASP A 318 -10.37 3.97 20.67
CA ASP A 318 -11.45 4.53 19.82
C ASP A 318 -11.20 5.99 19.35
N ASN A 319 -9.96 6.49 19.48
CA ASN A 319 -9.59 7.80 19.01
C ASN A 319 -9.05 7.72 17.56
N THR A 320 -9.95 7.80 16.59
CA THR A 320 -9.60 7.85 15.17
C THR A 320 -9.44 9.27 14.63
N LYS A 321 -9.97 10.26 15.35
CA LYS A 321 -10.01 11.66 14.90
C LYS A 321 -8.63 12.30 14.87
N LEU A 322 -7.84 12.12 15.92
CA LEU A 322 -6.55 12.78 16.05
C LEU A 322 -5.55 12.29 14.96
N PRO A 323 -5.35 10.98 14.73
CA PRO A 323 -4.53 10.51 13.61
C PRO A 323 -5.03 10.99 12.25
N PHE A 324 -6.34 11.10 12.05
CA PHE A 324 -6.91 11.63 10.83
C PHE A 324 -6.52 13.09 10.58
N TYR A 325 -6.68 13.98 11.58
CA TYR A 325 -6.32 15.40 11.43
C TYR A 325 -4.81 15.59 11.20
N ILE A 326 -3.97 14.86 11.92
CA ILE A 326 -2.52 14.92 11.71
C ILE A 326 -2.16 14.45 10.30
N SER A 327 -2.78 13.35 9.82
CA SER A 327 -2.57 12.85 8.46
C SER A 327 -3.03 13.86 7.41
N LEU A 328 -4.16 14.54 7.63
CA LEU A 328 -4.65 15.58 6.73
C LEU A 328 -3.67 16.74 6.61
N ILE A 329 -3.17 17.25 7.75
CA ILE A 329 -2.16 18.32 7.78
C ILE A 329 -0.87 17.86 7.07
N SER A 330 -0.45 16.60 7.29
CA SER A 330 0.73 16.02 6.63
C SER A 330 0.58 15.96 5.11
N VAL A 331 -0.60 15.60 4.61
CA VAL A 331 -0.89 15.59 3.17
C VAL A 331 -0.88 17.00 2.60
N LEU A 332 -1.48 17.97 3.30
CA LEU A 332 -1.43 19.38 2.88
C LEU A 332 0.03 19.89 2.82
N LEU A 333 0.85 19.55 3.82
CA LEU A 333 2.27 19.87 3.84
C LEU A 333 3.01 19.26 2.66
N ASN A 334 2.76 17.97 2.36
CA ASN A 334 3.34 17.29 1.19
C ASN A 334 3.00 18.02 -0.12
N ILE A 335 1.72 18.33 -0.32
CA ILE A 335 1.23 19.02 -1.51
C ILE A 335 1.90 20.40 -1.64
N LEU A 336 1.94 21.18 -0.57
CA LEU A 336 2.55 22.51 -0.55
C LEU A 336 4.04 22.45 -0.92
N ILE A 337 4.81 21.57 -0.28
CA ILE A 337 6.24 21.39 -0.56
C ILE A 337 6.42 20.97 -2.02
N SER A 338 5.64 20.00 -2.50
CA SER A 338 5.74 19.50 -3.87
C SER A 338 5.49 20.60 -4.89
N ILE A 339 4.44 21.41 -4.73
CA ILE A 339 4.10 22.48 -5.67
C ILE A 339 5.15 23.59 -5.66
N ILE A 340 5.56 24.05 -4.47
CA ILE A 340 6.49 25.17 -4.32
C ILE A 340 7.86 24.84 -4.94
N PHE A 341 8.37 23.67 -4.67
CA PHE A 341 9.75 23.30 -5.06
C PHE A 341 9.85 22.48 -6.35
N PHE A 342 8.73 22.13 -7.00
CA PHE A 342 8.75 21.33 -8.24
C PHE A 342 9.59 21.98 -9.35
N LYS A 343 9.46 23.28 -9.56
CA LYS A 343 10.24 23.98 -10.58
C LYS A 343 11.75 23.97 -10.33
N ALA A 344 12.18 23.92 -9.06
CA ALA A 344 13.59 23.96 -8.67
C ALA A 344 14.22 22.56 -8.66
N VAL A 345 13.49 21.53 -8.22
CA VAL A 345 14.02 20.19 -7.93
C VAL A 345 13.53 19.14 -8.95
N GLY A 346 12.46 19.43 -9.65
CA GLY A 346 11.79 18.46 -10.54
C GLY A 346 11.00 17.41 -9.77
N PHE A 347 10.74 16.26 -10.41
CA PHE A 347 9.91 15.19 -9.84
C PHE A 347 10.45 14.60 -8.53
N ILE A 348 11.74 14.71 -8.25
CA ILE A 348 12.37 14.22 -7.02
C ILE A 348 11.82 14.93 -5.77
N ILE A 349 11.24 16.10 -5.92
CA ILE A 349 10.59 16.78 -4.79
C ILE A 349 9.43 15.97 -4.21
N ILE A 350 8.76 15.13 -5.01
CA ILE A 350 7.61 14.34 -4.57
C ILE A 350 8.01 13.31 -3.49
N PRO A 351 9.03 12.43 -3.70
CA PRO A 351 9.51 11.56 -2.63
C PRO A 351 10.13 12.31 -1.45
N ILE A 352 10.81 13.45 -1.67
CA ILE A 352 11.33 14.30 -0.60
C ILE A 352 10.19 14.86 0.26
N ALA A 353 9.17 15.47 -0.36
CA ALA A 353 8.00 16.01 0.34
C ALA A 353 7.23 14.92 1.09
N THR A 354 7.11 13.73 0.47
CA THR A 354 6.49 12.54 1.10
C THR A 354 7.26 12.12 2.35
N THR A 355 8.56 12.11 2.30
CA THR A 355 9.44 11.79 3.44
C THR A 355 9.31 12.82 4.55
N ILE A 356 9.42 14.12 4.22
CA ILE A 356 9.30 15.21 5.20
C ILE A 356 7.92 15.16 5.88
N SER A 357 6.85 15.04 5.11
CA SER A 357 5.49 14.98 5.64
C SER A 357 5.22 13.74 6.49
N SER A 358 5.87 12.62 6.18
CA SER A 358 5.77 11.40 6.98
C SER A 358 6.47 11.54 8.32
N TRP A 359 7.67 12.11 8.35
CA TRP A 359 8.36 12.41 9.60
C TRP A 359 7.57 13.43 10.45
N PHE A 360 7.01 14.47 9.82
CA PHE A 360 6.10 15.39 10.50
C PHE A 360 4.94 14.63 11.16
N ASN A 361 4.26 13.77 10.41
CA ASN A 361 3.14 12.96 10.92
C ASN A 361 3.57 12.08 12.12
N ALA A 362 4.67 11.33 11.97
CA ALA A 362 5.18 10.45 13.03
C ALA A 362 5.53 11.23 14.30
N ILE A 363 6.21 12.37 14.17
CA ILE A 363 6.62 13.23 15.28
C ILE A 363 5.39 13.80 15.99
N PHE A 364 4.39 14.31 15.26
CA PHE A 364 3.18 14.86 15.88
C PHE A 364 2.34 13.79 16.56
N LEU A 365 2.18 12.61 15.97
CA LEU A 365 1.53 11.48 16.65
C LEU A 365 2.25 11.14 17.95
N PHE A 366 3.56 11.10 17.95
CA PHE A 366 4.36 10.85 19.14
C PHE A 366 4.18 11.94 20.21
N ILE A 367 4.24 13.23 19.82
CA ILE A 367 4.03 14.36 20.74
C ILE A 367 2.66 14.25 21.42
N PHE A 368 1.60 13.98 20.67
CA PHE A 368 0.27 13.81 21.24
C PHE A 368 0.16 12.58 22.15
N LEU A 369 0.79 11.44 21.80
CA LEU A 369 0.86 10.27 22.69
C LEU A 369 1.52 10.62 24.04
N LYS A 370 2.57 11.44 24.02
CA LYS A 370 3.24 11.92 25.24
C LYS A 370 2.37 12.90 26.00
N LYS A 371 1.77 13.89 25.33
CA LYS A 371 0.91 14.91 25.95
C LYS A 371 -0.29 14.29 26.67
N GLU A 372 -0.89 13.25 26.10
CA GLU A 372 -2.02 12.53 26.69
C GLU A 372 -1.60 11.43 27.67
N ASN A 373 -0.31 11.27 27.98
CA ASN A 373 0.24 10.21 28.83
C ASN A 373 -0.16 8.80 28.39
N LEU A 374 -0.28 8.58 27.09
CA LEU A 374 -0.70 7.30 26.50
C LEU A 374 0.45 6.35 26.20
N PHE A 375 1.69 6.85 26.22
CA PHE A 375 2.88 6.08 25.90
C PHE A 375 4.11 6.56 26.68
N ASN A 376 4.91 5.61 27.19
CA ASN A 376 6.20 5.86 27.80
C ASN A 376 7.24 4.86 27.30
N PHE A 377 8.45 5.34 27.03
CA PHE A 377 9.57 4.47 26.72
C PHE A 377 10.04 3.71 27.96
N ASN A 378 10.31 2.42 27.77
CA ASN A 378 11.01 1.61 28.76
C ASN A 378 12.52 1.71 28.54
N LEU A 379 13.32 1.61 29.59
CA LEU A 379 14.78 1.59 29.48
C LEU A 379 15.29 0.45 28.58
N THR A 380 14.60 -0.69 28.62
CA THR A 380 14.89 -1.83 27.75
C THR A 380 14.68 -1.52 26.26
N PHE A 381 13.72 -0.66 25.91
CA PHE A 381 13.52 -0.20 24.54
C PHE A 381 14.72 0.62 24.07
N ILE A 382 15.20 1.56 24.87
CA ILE A 382 16.33 2.43 24.50
C ILE A 382 17.58 1.61 24.26
N ASP A 383 17.90 0.66 25.17
CA ASP A 383 19.05 -0.26 24.99
C ASP A 383 18.92 -1.07 23.68
N ARG A 384 17.74 -1.63 23.41
CA ARG A 384 17.50 -2.39 22.17
C ARG A 384 17.56 -1.52 20.93
N PHE A 385 17.03 -0.32 20.99
CA PHE A 385 17.07 0.61 19.86
C PHE A 385 18.52 0.95 19.48
N ILE A 386 19.38 1.23 20.44
CA ILE A 386 20.82 1.47 20.19
C ILE A 386 21.48 0.23 19.56
N LYS A 387 21.17 -0.96 20.06
CA LYS A 387 21.66 -2.22 19.49
C LYS A 387 21.17 -2.45 18.04
N ILE A 388 19.88 -2.14 17.75
CA ILE A 388 19.34 -2.19 16.39
C ILE A 388 20.12 -1.25 15.46
N LEU A 389 20.38 -0.01 15.89
CA LEU A 389 21.15 0.95 15.10
C LEU A 389 22.57 0.43 14.83
N PHE A 390 23.23 -0.10 15.87
CA PHE A 390 24.59 -0.65 15.73
C PHE A 390 24.62 -1.85 14.76
N ALA A 391 23.69 -2.82 14.93
CA ALA A 391 23.57 -3.95 14.00
C ALA A 391 23.29 -3.51 12.57
N THR A 392 22.46 -2.47 12.40
CA THR A 392 22.16 -1.91 11.07
C THR A 392 23.38 -1.25 10.42
N ILE A 393 24.18 -0.50 11.18
CA ILE A 393 25.41 0.11 10.66
C ILE A 393 26.38 -0.96 10.20
N LEU A 394 26.61 -2.01 11.01
CA LEU A 394 27.47 -3.13 10.63
C LEU A 394 26.94 -3.85 9.38
N MET A 395 25.62 -4.10 9.32
CA MET A 395 24.97 -4.66 8.12
C MET A 395 25.18 -3.75 6.90
N GLY A 396 25.02 -2.43 7.07
CA GLY A 396 25.21 -1.46 5.99
C GLY A 396 26.63 -1.50 5.42
N ILE A 397 27.65 -1.55 6.28
CA ILE A 397 29.05 -1.68 5.87
C ILE A 397 29.26 -3.00 5.11
N PHE A 398 28.75 -4.10 5.65
CA PHE A 398 28.86 -5.42 5.00
C PHE A 398 28.10 -5.46 3.66
N PHE A 399 26.91 -4.90 3.59
CA PHE A 399 26.09 -4.83 2.39
C PHE A 399 26.79 -3.99 1.30
N ASN A 400 27.34 -2.83 1.66
CA ASN A 400 28.12 -2.00 0.75
C ASN A 400 29.37 -2.71 0.23
N PHE A 401 30.07 -3.45 1.11
CA PHE A 401 31.19 -4.28 0.72
C PHE A 401 30.77 -5.36 -0.30
N LEU A 402 29.65 -6.02 -0.10
CA LEU A 402 29.14 -7.03 -1.04
C LEU A 402 28.77 -6.41 -2.40
N ILE A 403 28.09 -5.25 -2.41
CA ILE A 403 27.78 -4.54 -3.66
C ILE A 403 29.08 -4.20 -4.40
N TYR A 404 30.09 -3.65 -3.70
CA TYR A 404 31.38 -3.32 -4.30
C TYR A 404 32.09 -4.57 -4.84
N PHE A 405 32.11 -5.65 -4.07
CA PHE A 405 32.80 -6.90 -4.46
C PHE A 405 32.16 -7.58 -5.68
N PHE A 406 30.82 -7.50 -5.79
CA PHE A 406 30.06 -8.08 -6.90
C PHE A 406 29.68 -7.04 -7.97
N ASN A 407 30.29 -5.85 -7.99
CA ASN A 407 29.93 -4.76 -8.88
C ASN A 407 29.89 -5.17 -10.35
N ASP A 408 30.88 -5.96 -10.82
CA ASP A 408 30.95 -6.46 -12.20
C ASP A 408 29.74 -7.39 -12.54
N LYS A 409 29.14 -8.04 -11.54
CA LYS A 409 27.99 -8.93 -11.71
C LYS A 409 26.63 -8.23 -11.56
N LEU A 410 26.64 -6.99 -11.06
CA LEU A 410 25.45 -6.14 -10.89
C LEU A 410 25.30 -5.14 -12.04
N GLY A 411 26.24 -5.09 -12.99
CA GLY A 411 26.22 -4.21 -14.14
C GLY A 411 24.89 -4.24 -14.90
N TYR A 412 24.51 -3.11 -15.52
CA TYR A 412 23.22 -2.98 -16.21
C TYR A 412 22.98 -4.07 -17.25
N PHE A 413 24.00 -4.49 -18.01
CA PHE A 413 23.89 -5.49 -19.09
C PHE A 413 24.02 -6.95 -18.61
N GLU A 414 24.27 -7.17 -17.33
CA GLU A 414 24.47 -8.51 -16.79
C GLU A 414 23.12 -9.28 -16.67
N ASN A 415 23.06 -10.47 -17.27
CA ASN A 415 21.85 -11.29 -17.32
C ASN A 415 21.42 -11.85 -15.96
N LEU A 416 22.40 -12.11 -15.07
CA LEU A 416 22.17 -12.75 -13.77
C LEU A 416 22.16 -11.75 -12.61
N LYS A 417 22.13 -10.45 -12.86
CA LYS A 417 22.19 -9.41 -11.82
C LYS A 417 21.10 -9.56 -10.75
N ALA A 418 19.87 -9.97 -11.13
CA ALA A 418 18.80 -10.21 -10.17
C ALA A 418 19.14 -11.35 -9.19
N LEU A 419 19.77 -12.42 -9.67
CA LEU A 419 20.16 -13.55 -8.82
C LEU A 419 21.30 -13.15 -7.85
N TYR A 420 22.27 -12.42 -8.34
CA TYR A 420 23.35 -11.88 -7.49
C TYR A 420 22.80 -10.92 -6.45
N LEU A 421 21.89 -10.01 -6.82
CA LEU A 421 21.24 -9.10 -5.86
C LEU A 421 20.50 -9.86 -4.78
N ILE A 422 19.66 -10.85 -5.15
CA ILE A 422 18.93 -11.67 -4.18
C ILE A 422 19.91 -12.34 -3.19
N SER A 423 21.02 -12.87 -3.69
CA SER A 423 22.05 -13.48 -2.85
C SER A 423 22.69 -12.47 -1.89
N ILE A 424 23.01 -11.26 -2.38
CA ILE A 424 23.59 -10.17 -1.57
C ILE A 424 22.59 -9.72 -0.49
N VAL A 425 21.33 -9.53 -0.86
CA VAL A 425 20.27 -9.15 0.11
C VAL A 425 20.08 -10.25 1.16
N ALA A 426 20.08 -11.53 0.75
CA ALA A 426 19.98 -12.64 1.68
C ALA A 426 21.18 -12.71 2.63
N MET A 427 22.41 -12.54 2.12
CA MET A 427 23.63 -12.48 2.95
C MET A 427 23.60 -11.29 3.92
N GLY A 428 23.20 -10.11 3.46
CA GLY A 428 23.04 -8.92 4.31
C GLY A 428 22.01 -9.13 5.42
N LEU A 429 20.86 -9.73 5.08
CA LEU A 429 19.83 -10.06 6.05
C LEU A 429 20.32 -11.08 7.09
N MET A 430 20.97 -12.16 6.65
CA MET A 430 21.55 -13.16 7.54
C MET A 430 22.59 -12.56 8.48
N PHE A 431 23.47 -11.72 7.94
CA PHE A 431 24.47 -11.01 8.75
C PHE A 431 23.82 -10.10 9.80
N TYR A 432 22.79 -9.31 9.40
CA TYR A 432 22.03 -8.48 10.32
C TYR A 432 21.41 -9.29 11.47
N LEU A 433 20.71 -10.38 11.14
CA LEU A 433 20.08 -11.26 12.12
C LEU A 433 21.12 -11.88 13.06
N LEU A 434 22.25 -12.34 12.54
CA LEU A 434 23.32 -12.90 13.32
C LEU A 434 23.87 -11.87 14.32
N VAL A 435 24.21 -10.67 13.86
CA VAL A 435 24.70 -9.59 14.73
C VAL A 435 23.64 -9.23 15.78
N ALA A 436 22.37 -9.05 15.36
CA ALA A 436 21.28 -8.69 16.26
C ALA A 436 21.06 -9.72 17.38
N ILE A 437 21.21 -11.01 17.08
CA ILE A 437 21.13 -12.09 18.09
C ILE A 437 22.34 -12.05 19.03
N LEU A 438 23.56 -11.89 18.50
CA LEU A 438 24.80 -11.86 19.30
C LEU A 438 24.79 -10.71 20.31
N ILE A 439 24.39 -9.51 19.91
CA ILE A 439 24.31 -8.33 20.80
C ILE A 439 23.01 -8.29 21.63
N LYS A 440 22.14 -9.31 21.50
CA LYS A 440 20.84 -9.40 22.18
C LYS A 440 19.89 -8.22 21.88
N ALA A 441 19.99 -7.65 20.68
CA ALA A 441 19.01 -6.69 20.16
C ALA A 441 17.65 -7.37 19.87
N PHE A 442 17.70 -8.67 19.55
CA PHE A 442 16.53 -9.52 19.31
C PHE A 442 16.67 -10.85 20.06
N LYS A 443 15.59 -11.29 20.70
CA LYS A 443 15.51 -12.58 21.38
C LYS A 443 14.47 -13.47 20.73
N LYS A 444 14.68 -14.76 20.68
CA LYS A 444 13.72 -15.73 20.12
C LYS A 444 12.33 -15.64 20.77
N SER A 445 12.28 -15.26 22.06
CA SER A 445 11.03 -14.98 22.78
C SER A 445 10.24 -13.78 22.23
N ASP A 446 10.88 -12.91 21.43
CA ASP A 446 10.24 -11.71 20.91
C ASP A 446 9.31 -12.00 19.72
N ILE A 447 9.43 -13.19 19.10
CA ILE A 447 8.55 -13.67 18.04
C ILE A 447 7.17 -14.05 18.61
N ASN A 448 7.11 -14.53 19.85
CA ASN A 448 5.86 -14.89 20.50
C ASN A 448 5.16 -13.63 21.05
N LEU A 449 4.21 -13.12 20.27
CA LEU A 449 3.33 -12.01 20.68
C LEU A 449 2.16 -12.46 21.58
N ASN A 450 2.08 -13.75 21.91
CA ASN A 450 1.05 -14.29 22.83
C ASN A 450 1.45 -14.01 24.28
N TYR A 451 0.87 -12.98 24.88
CA TYR A 451 0.94 -12.65 26.30
C TYR A 451 -0.43 -12.73 26.98
#